data_603bc5b62e5296cf2419a7e1bd54d6bc
#
_entry.id   603bc5b62e5296cf2419a7e1bd54d6bc
#
_cell.length_a   1.000
_cell.length_b   1.000
_cell.length_c   1.000
_cell.angle_alpha   90.00
_cell.angle_beta   90.00
_cell.angle_gamma   90.00
#
_symmetry.space_group_name_H-M   'P 1'
#
loop_
_entity.id
_entity.type
_entity.pdbx_description
1 polymer ?
#
loop_
_entity_poly.entity_id
_entity_poly.type
_entity_poly.pdbx_seq_one_letter_code
_entity_poly.pdbx_strand_id
1 'polypeptide(L)'
;MRARLVKVMNEAIASDCCPAEYKEVFAEWINNMLDAEKTKELAEKIIPMVEAAKDKCNHCKQIADLQQYLVKRSQWIIGGDGASYDIGYGGLDHVIASGKDVNILVLDTEVYSNTGGQSSKATPVGAIAKFAAAGKRVRKKDLGLMATTYGYVYVAQIAMGADQAQTLKAIREAEAYPGPSLIIAYAPCINHGLKAGMGKSQEEEEKAVKCGY
;
A
#
# COMPACT_ATOMS: atom_id res chain seq x y z
N MET A 1 -11.99 -0.94 13.04
CA MET A 1 -13.21 -1.76 12.94
C MET A 1 -12.93 -3.25 13.08
N ARG A 2 -11.93 -3.84 12.42
CA ARG A 2 -11.60 -5.28 12.55
C ARG A 2 -11.22 -5.68 13.98
N ALA A 3 -10.48 -4.85 14.72
CA ALA A 3 -10.22 -5.10 16.15
C ALA A 3 -11.52 -5.19 16.99
N ARG A 4 -12.56 -4.42 16.61
CA ARG A 4 -13.89 -4.53 17.25
C ARG A 4 -14.58 -5.85 16.88
N LEU A 5 -14.47 -6.31 15.63
CA LEU A 5 -14.96 -7.63 15.22
C LEU A 5 -14.31 -8.75 16.05
N VAL A 6 -12.96 -8.72 16.17
CA VAL A 6 -12.22 -9.70 17.00
C VAL A 6 -12.74 -9.71 18.43
N LYS A 7 -12.94 -8.53 19.03
CA LYS A 7 -13.46 -8.42 20.39
C LYS A 7 -14.86 -9.05 20.51
N VAL A 8 -15.79 -8.66 19.62
CA VAL A 8 -17.17 -9.17 19.65
C VAL A 8 -17.23 -10.67 19.38
N MET A 9 -16.41 -11.17 18.45
CA MET A 9 -16.34 -12.60 18.16
C MET A 9 -15.79 -13.40 19.36
N ASN A 10 -14.76 -12.89 20.05
CA ASN A 10 -14.25 -13.53 21.27
C ASN A 10 -15.30 -13.53 22.38
N GLU A 11 -16.07 -12.45 22.55
CA GLU A 11 -17.19 -12.40 23.49
C GLU A 11 -18.29 -13.41 23.11
N ALA A 12 -18.59 -13.54 21.81
CA ALA A 12 -19.56 -14.53 21.31
C ALA A 12 -19.09 -15.97 21.55
N ILE A 13 -17.82 -16.26 21.34
CA ILE A 13 -17.21 -17.58 21.59
C ILE A 13 -17.31 -17.94 23.08
N ALA A 14 -17.07 -17.00 23.98
CA ALA A 14 -17.13 -17.19 25.43
C ALA A 14 -18.55 -17.27 25.96
N SER A 15 -19.56 -16.81 25.23
CA SER A 15 -20.95 -16.75 25.68
C SER A 15 -21.72 -18.05 25.35
N ASP A 16 -22.81 -18.28 26.06
CA ASP A 16 -23.74 -19.39 25.79
C ASP A 16 -24.82 -19.04 24.75
N CYS A 17 -24.86 -17.80 24.28
CA CYS A 17 -25.91 -17.35 23.34
C CYS A 17 -25.65 -17.79 21.87
N CYS A 18 -24.42 -18.21 21.52
CA CYS A 18 -24.08 -18.64 20.19
C CYS A 18 -23.91 -20.18 20.09
N PRO A 19 -24.49 -20.84 19.07
CA PRO A 19 -24.28 -22.25 18.79
C PRO A 19 -22.79 -22.58 18.60
N ALA A 20 -22.40 -23.83 18.87
CA ALA A 20 -21.01 -24.31 18.71
C ALA A 20 -20.45 -24.07 17.30
N GLU A 21 -21.27 -24.33 16.29
CA GLU A 21 -20.93 -24.10 14.89
C GLU A 21 -20.51 -22.62 14.61
N TYR A 22 -21.18 -21.64 15.20
CA TYR A 22 -20.83 -20.22 15.05
C TYR A 22 -19.49 -19.91 15.72
N LYS A 23 -19.25 -20.49 16.89
CA LYS A 23 -18.01 -20.29 17.63
C LYS A 23 -16.79 -20.82 16.86
N GLU A 24 -16.93 -21.96 16.20
CA GLU A 24 -15.87 -22.55 15.36
C GLU A 24 -15.52 -21.63 14.18
N VAL A 25 -16.53 -21.14 13.46
CA VAL A 25 -16.33 -20.27 12.30
C VAL A 25 -15.74 -18.91 12.71
N PHE A 26 -16.17 -18.38 13.85
CA PHE A 26 -15.60 -17.12 14.37
C PHE A 26 -14.13 -17.29 14.79
N ALA A 27 -13.78 -18.41 15.44
CA ALA A 27 -12.40 -18.73 15.79
C ALA A 27 -11.53 -18.90 14.52
N GLU A 28 -12.05 -19.61 13.51
CA GLU A 28 -11.37 -19.76 12.21
C GLU A 28 -11.12 -18.40 11.55
N TRP A 29 -12.11 -17.48 11.59
CA TRP A 29 -11.96 -16.14 11.04
C TRP A 29 -10.89 -15.33 11.79
N ILE A 30 -10.86 -15.37 13.11
CA ILE A 30 -9.87 -14.67 13.95
C ILE A 30 -8.46 -15.14 13.60
N ASN A 31 -8.27 -16.47 13.44
CA ASN A 31 -6.97 -17.05 13.12
C ASN A 31 -6.48 -16.70 11.71
N ASN A 32 -7.41 -16.42 10.77
CA ASN A 32 -7.10 -16.13 9.38
C ASN A 32 -7.36 -14.67 9.00
N MET A 33 -7.53 -13.78 9.96
CA MET A 33 -7.95 -12.40 9.70
C MET A 33 -7.02 -11.59 8.78
N LEU A 34 -5.79 -12.00 8.61
CA LEU A 34 -4.82 -11.33 7.71
C LEU A 34 -4.79 -11.93 6.30
N ASP A 35 -5.48 -13.03 6.06
CA ASP A 35 -5.59 -13.67 4.75
C ASP A 35 -6.84 -13.15 4.02
N ALA A 36 -6.65 -12.54 2.84
CA ALA A 36 -7.74 -11.92 2.08
C ALA A 36 -8.70 -12.96 1.48
N GLU A 37 -8.17 -14.06 0.90
CA GLU A 37 -8.98 -15.12 0.28
C GLU A 37 -9.75 -15.88 1.35
N LYS A 38 -9.07 -16.28 2.42
CA LYS A 38 -9.68 -17.02 3.51
C LYS A 38 -10.76 -16.19 4.23
N THR A 39 -10.51 -14.91 4.46
CA THR A 39 -11.53 -14.03 5.06
C THR A 39 -12.74 -13.80 4.14
N LYS A 40 -12.57 -13.86 2.82
CA LYS A 40 -13.68 -13.80 1.86
C LYS A 40 -14.54 -15.06 1.94
N GLU A 41 -13.95 -16.25 1.90
CA GLU A 41 -14.65 -17.53 2.07
C GLU A 41 -15.42 -17.59 3.39
N LEU A 42 -14.77 -17.16 4.48
CA LEU A 42 -15.41 -17.15 5.81
C LEU A 42 -16.52 -16.11 5.93
N ALA A 43 -16.38 -14.96 5.27
CA ALA A 43 -17.43 -13.94 5.25
C ALA A 43 -18.69 -14.47 4.55
N GLU A 44 -18.56 -15.26 3.48
CA GLU A 44 -19.69 -15.89 2.78
C GLU A 44 -20.46 -16.87 3.68
N LYS A 45 -19.78 -17.48 4.67
CA LYS A 45 -20.42 -18.33 5.70
C LYS A 45 -20.99 -17.51 6.86
N ILE A 46 -20.20 -16.57 7.40
CA ILE A 46 -20.56 -15.78 8.59
C ILE A 46 -21.77 -14.89 8.33
N ILE A 47 -21.85 -14.21 7.18
CA ILE A 47 -22.91 -13.24 6.91
C ILE A 47 -24.30 -13.86 7.03
N PRO A 48 -24.66 -14.96 6.33
CA PRO A 48 -25.99 -15.57 6.50
C PRO A 48 -26.25 -16.10 7.91
N MET A 49 -25.21 -16.62 8.61
CA MET A 49 -25.34 -17.12 9.98
C MET A 49 -25.71 -15.98 10.95
N VAL A 50 -25.01 -14.86 10.91
CA VAL A 50 -25.27 -13.73 11.82
C VAL A 50 -26.57 -12.99 11.48
N GLU A 51 -26.92 -12.90 10.20
CA GLU A 51 -28.20 -12.32 9.77
C GLU A 51 -29.39 -13.14 10.29
N ALA A 52 -29.30 -14.47 10.28
CA ALA A 52 -30.35 -15.34 10.81
C ALA A 52 -30.48 -15.29 12.34
N ALA A 53 -29.41 -14.93 13.06
CA ALA A 53 -29.36 -14.91 14.52
C ALA A 53 -29.39 -13.51 15.16
N LYS A 54 -29.32 -12.42 14.36
CA LYS A 54 -29.18 -11.05 14.87
C LYS A 54 -30.26 -10.58 15.83
N ASP A 55 -31.50 -11.07 15.66
CA ASP A 55 -32.62 -10.69 16.52
C ASP A 55 -32.64 -11.46 17.84
N LYS A 56 -31.89 -12.57 17.94
CA LYS A 56 -31.83 -13.45 19.12
C LYS A 56 -30.52 -13.32 19.90
N CYS A 57 -29.46 -12.86 19.27
CA CYS A 57 -28.12 -12.76 19.84
C CYS A 57 -27.51 -11.39 19.58
N ASN A 58 -27.24 -10.62 20.63
CA ASN A 58 -26.65 -9.29 20.50
C ASN A 58 -25.25 -9.30 19.87
N HIS A 59 -24.44 -10.35 20.08
CA HIS A 59 -23.14 -10.49 19.42
C HIS A 59 -23.31 -10.69 17.92
N CYS A 60 -24.25 -11.55 17.48
CA CYS A 60 -24.55 -11.73 16.07
C CYS A 60 -25.03 -10.43 15.42
N LYS A 61 -25.86 -9.64 16.11
CA LYS A 61 -26.28 -8.32 15.63
C LYS A 61 -25.10 -7.39 15.43
N GLN A 62 -24.18 -7.30 16.39
CA GLN A 62 -23.00 -6.45 16.28
C GLN A 62 -22.05 -6.90 15.17
N ILE A 63 -21.92 -8.21 14.93
CA ILE A 63 -21.11 -8.75 13.80
C ILE A 63 -21.80 -8.43 12.48
N ALA A 64 -23.12 -8.58 12.38
CA ALA A 64 -23.90 -8.21 11.20
C ALA A 64 -23.75 -6.71 10.85
N ASP A 65 -23.82 -5.82 11.84
CA ASP A 65 -23.59 -4.38 11.65
C ASP A 65 -22.17 -4.06 11.15
N LEU A 66 -21.21 -4.95 11.37
CA LEU A 66 -19.82 -4.82 10.98
C LEU A 66 -19.42 -5.72 9.80
N GLN A 67 -20.37 -6.39 9.13
CA GLN A 67 -20.10 -7.38 8.09
C GLN A 67 -19.21 -6.90 6.94
N GLN A 68 -19.27 -5.61 6.62
CA GLN A 68 -18.41 -4.99 5.58
C GLN A 68 -16.91 -5.05 5.90
N TYR A 69 -16.53 -5.34 7.14
CA TYR A 69 -15.14 -5.46 7.61
C TYR A 69 -14.68 -6.91 7.77
N LEU A 70 -15.51 -7.90 7.47
CA LEU A 70 -15.14 -9.32 7.54
C LEU A 70 -14.06 -9.66 6.52
N VAL A 71 -14.15 -9.16 5.31
CA VAL A 71 -13.14 -9.41 4.28
C VAL A 71 -11.94 -8.47 4.49
N LYS A 72 -10.72 -9.02 4.47
CA LYS A 72 -9.50 -8.19 4.45
C LYS A 72 -9.46 -7.42 3.13
N ARG A 73 -9.33 -6.11 3.23
CA ARG A 73 -9.17 -5.21 2.08
C ARG A 73 -7.75 -4.66 2.07
N SER A 74 -7.16 -4.65 0.89
CA SER A 74 -5.92 -3.93 0.64
C SER A 74 -6.15 -2.42 0.65
N GLN A 75 -5.23 -1.67 1.24
CA GLN A 75 -5.26 -0.21 1.28
C GLN A 75 -4.03 0.33 0.56
N TRP A 76 -4.25 1.02 -0.55
CA TRP A 76 -3.18 1.61 -1.34
C TRP A 76 -3.26 3.13 -1.36
N ILE A 77 -2.12 3.77 -1.14
CA ILE A 77 -1.88 5.19 -1.40
C ILE A 77 -0.97 5.28 -2.61
N ILE A 78 -1.41 6.00 -3.65
CA ILE A 78 -0.60 6.19 -4.87
C ILE A 78 -0.32 7.67 -5.00
N GLY A 79 0.95 8.04 -5.17
CA GLY A 79 1.37 9.43 -5.29
C GLY A 79 2.60 9.60 -6.15
N GLY A 80 2.76 10.80 -6.69
CA GLY A 80 3.96 11.23 -7.40
C GLY A 80 4.93 12.00 -6.50
N ASP A 81 5.84 12.75 -7.13
CA ASP A 81 6.93 13.47 -6.48
C ASP A 81 6.45 14.45 -5.39
N GLY A 82 5.45 15.26 -5.69
CA GLY A 82 4.93 16.26 -4.74
C GLY A 82 4.38 15.64 -3.47
N ALA A 83 3.58 14.58 -3.61
CA ALA A 83 2.97 13.86 -2.51
C ALA A 83 4.00 13.11 -1.64
N SER A 84 5.10 12.65 -2.25
CA SER A 84 6.02 11.72 -1.60
C SER A 84 7.34 12.37 -1.17
N TYR A 85 7.86 13.29 -1.97
CA TYR A 85 9.18 13.89 -1.72
C TYR A 85 9.11 15.30 -1.16
N ASP A 86 8.05 16.06 -1.43
CA ASP A 86 7.94 17.48 -1.15
C ASP A 86 6.81 17.82 -0.18
N ILE A 87 5.77 18.49 -0.67
CA ILE A 87 4.71 19.05 0.19
C ILE A 87 3.92 18.00 0.96
N GLY A 88 3.72 16.83 0.38
CA GLY A 88 2.98 15.73 1.01
C GLY A 88 3.82 14.83 1.92
N TYR A 89 5.16 15.02 1.96
CA TYR A 89 6.06 14.15 2.72
C TYR A 89 5.70 14.02 4.21
N GLY A 90 5.29 15.11 4.85
CA GLY A 90 4.87 15.04 6.27
C GLY A 90 3.68 14.12 6.51
N GLY A 91 2.74 14.06 5.57
CA GLY A 91 1.62 13.12 5.61
C GLY A 91 2.07 11.68 5.35
N LEU A 92 2.96 11.47 4.38
CA LEU A 92 3.55 10.17 4.09
C LEU A 92 4.32 9.63 5.30
N ASP A 93 5.17 10.45 5.90
CA ASP A 93 5.92 10.14 7.12
C ASP A 93 5.00 9.71 8.27
N HIS A 94 3.90 10.46 8.48
CA HIS A 94 2.90 10.12 9.49
C HIS A 94 2.22 8.77 9.22
N VAL A 95 1.89 8.45 7.97
CA VAL A 95 1.30 7.15 7.60
C VAL A 95 2.28 6.02 7.90
N ILE A 96 3.55 6.16 7.51
CA ILE A 96 4.61 5.19 7.80
C ILE A 96 4.77 5.02 9.32
N ALA A 97 4.88 6.13 10.06
CA ALA A 97 5.03 6.14 11.52
C ALA A 97 3.85 5.48 12.25
N SER A 98 2.67 5.42 11.63
CA SER A 98 1.48 4.82 12.23
C SER A 98 1.56 3.30 12.40
N GLY A 99 2.48 2.61 11.71
CA GLY A 99 2.63 1.16 11.71
C GLY A 99 1.41 0.40 11.14
N LYS A 100 0.50 1.09 10.44
CA LYS A 100 -0.70 0.48 9.87
C LYS A 100 -0.38 -0.32 8.61
N ASP A 101 -1.16 -1.36 8.35
CA ASP A 101 -1.12 -2.14 7.12
C ASP A 101 -1.67 -1.30 5.95
N VAL A 102 -0.76 -0.56 5.31
CA VAL A 102 -1.03 0.34 4.18
C VAL A 102 0.11 0.23 3.18
N ASN A 103 -0.23 -0.02 1.94
CA ASN A 103 0.72 -0.05 0.83
C ASN A 103 0.83 1.35 0.20
N ILE A 104 2.04 1.81 -0.02
CA ILE A 104 2.33 3.11 -0.61
C ILE A 104 3.10 2.89 -1.91
N LEU A 105 2.53 3.32 -3.03
CA LEU A 105 3.18 3.30 -4.33
C LEU A 105 3.55 4.73 -4.73
N VAL A 106 4.84 4.97 -4.83
CA VAL A 106 5.39 6.24 -5.30
C VAL A 106 5.74 6.11 -6.77
N LEU A 107 5.09 6.89 -7.62
CA LEU A 107 5.48 7.05 -9.02
C LEU A 107 6.56 8.13 -9.10
N ASP A 108 7.80 7.70 -9.10
CA ASP A 108 8.97 8.59 -9.12
C ASP A 108 9.27 9.03 -10.54
N THR A 109 8.69 10.15 -10.94
CA THR A 109 8.89 10.77 -12.24
C THR A 109 10.04 11.78 -12.27
N GLU A 110 10.70 11.98 -11.12
CA GLU A 110 11.86 12.87 -10.90
C GLU A 110 11.58 14.36 -11.11
N VAL A 111 10.37 14.72 -11.49
CA VAL A 111 9.87 16.10 -11.63
C VAL A 111 8.37 16.15 -11.32
N TYR A 112 7.83 17.32 -11.08
CA TYR A 112 6.37 17.52 -11.05
C TYR A 112 5.80 17.37 -12.47
N SER A 113 5.35 16.17 -12.83
CA SER A 113 4.88 15.85 -14.19
C SER A 113 3.61 16.61 -14.56
N ASN A 114 2.58 16.53 -13.71
CA ASN A 114 1.24 17.07 -13.97
C ASN A 114 1.20 18.59 -14.06
N THR A 115 2.12 19.29 -13.43
CA THR A 115 2.22 20.76 -13.47
C THR A 115 3.21 21.28 -14.50
N GLY A 116 3.92 20.39 -15.20
CA GLY A 116 4.73 20.71 -16.36
C GLY A 116 6.25 20.71 -16.17
N GLY A 117 6.79 19.82 -15.33
CA GLY A 117 8.22 19.54 -15.27
C GLY A 117 9.04 20.43 -14.34
N GLN A 118 8.47 20.86 -13.22
CA GLN A 118 9.22 21.56 -12.19
C GLN A 118 10.11 20.62 -11.39
N SER A 119 11.25 21.10 -10.96
CA SER A 119 12.17 20.36 -10.09
C SER A 119 11.52 20.02 -8.76
N SER A 120 11.65 18.78 -8.34
CA SER A 120 11.25 18.24 -7.04
C SER A 120 12.47 17.83 -6.21
N LYS A 121 12.27 17.32 -5.00
CA LYS A 121 13.34 16.68 -4.22
C LYS A 121 13.75 15.32 -4.80
N ALA A 122 12.93 14.72 -5.67
CA ALA A 122 13.27 13.52 -6.42
C ALA A 122 14.16 13.78 -7.64
N THR A 123 14.29 15.02 -8.10
CA THR A 123 15.12 15.37 -9.26
C THR A 123 16.59 15.12 -8.97
N PRO A 124 17.31 14.35 -9.82
CA PRO A 124 18.73 14.06 -9.64
C PRO A 124 19.61 15.31 -9.70
N VAL A 125 20.81 15.22 -9.12
CA VAL A 125 21.82 16.29 -9.23
C VAL A 125 22.23 16.49 -10.68
N GLY A 126 22.35 17.73 -11.10
CA GLY A 126 22.70 18.11 -12.48
C GLY A 126 21.54 18.08 -13.47
N ALA A 127 20.41 17.47 -13.14
CA ALA A 127 19.26 17.42 -14.04
C ALA A 127 18.64 18.81 -14.25
N ILE A 128 18.32 19.13 -15.49
CA ILE A 128 17.68 20.39 -15.89
C ILE A 128 16.17 20.22 -15.84
N ALA A 129 15.50 21.08 -15.10
CA ALA A 129 14.04 21.12 -14.98
C ALA A 129 13.58 22.58 -14.78
N LYS A 130 12.26 22.82 -14.82
CA LYS A 130 11.75 24.15 -14.43
C LYS A 130 12.16 24.44 -12.98
N PHE A 131 12.58 25.65 -12.70
CA PHE A 131 13.22 26.12 -11.46
C PHE A 131 14.61 25.55 -11.16
N ALA A 132 15.18 24.78 -12.10
CA ALA A 132 16.55 24.29 -12.05
C ALA A 132 17.19 24.34 -13.45
N ALA A 133 17.12 25.50 -14.12
CA ALA A 133 17.61 25.69 -15.49
C ALA A 133 19.13 25.47 -15.64
N ALA A 134 19.90 25.75 -14.59
CA ALA A 134 21.35 25.52 -14.54
C ALA A 134 21.72 24.13 -13.97
N GLY A 135 20.77 23.22 -13.88
CA GLY A 135 20.91 21.93 -13.24
C GLY A 135 20.65 21.98 -11.72
N LYS A 136 20.05 20.93 -11.19
CA LYS A 136 19.80 20.82 -9.76
C LYS A 136 21.12 20.66 -8.99
N ARG A 137 21.31 21.48 -7.96
CA ARG A 137 22.57 21.57 -7.21
C ARG A 137 22.72 20.53 -6.09
N VAL A 138 21.60 20.00 -5.61
CA VAL A 138 21.56 19.07 -4.46
C VAL A 138 21.13 17.68 -4.91
N ARG A 139 21.55 16.66 -4.17
CA ARG A 139 21.20 15.27 -4.44
C ARG A 139 19.70 15.03 -4.34
N LYS A 140 19.24 14.01 -5.06
CA LYS A 140 17.92 13.40 -4.89
C LYS A 140 17.74 12.96 -3.44
N LYS A 141 16.56 13.26 -2.88
CA LYS A 141 16.16 12.75 -1.57
C LYS A 141 16.02 11.24 -1.65
N ASP A 142 16.73 10.53 -0.81
CA ASP A 142 16.60 9.07 -0.72
C ASP A 142 15.43 8.71 0.19
N LEU A 143 14.25 8.60 -0.42
CA LEU A 143 13.02 8.28 0.28
C LEU A 143 13.03 6.85 0.82
N GLY A 144 13.63 5.92 0.08
CA GLY A 144 13.75 4.52 0.47
C GLY A 144 14.60 4.36 1.73
N LEU A 145 15.81 4.95 1.72
CA LEU A 145 16.69 4.92 2.88
C LEU A 145 16.05 5.59 4.11
N MET A 146 15.33 6.71 3.93
CA MET A 146 14.60 7.35 5.02
C MET A 146 13.53 6.41 5.62
N ALA A 147 12.77 5.70 4.77
CA ALA A 147 11.76 4.76 5.25
C ALA A 147 12.36 3.56 5.99
N THR A 148 13.53 3.07 5.57
CA THR A 148 14.21 1.96 6.27
C THR A 148 14.63 2.30 7.70
N THR A 149 14.79 3.59 8.03
CA THR A 149 15.14 4.01 9.40
C THR A 149 14.07 3.70 10.44
N TYR A 150 12.83 3.48 10.03
CA TYR A 150 11.75 3.03 10.92
C TYR A 150 11.92 1.58 11.42
N GLY A 151 12.68 0.74 10.70
CA GLY A 151 13.00 -0.63 11.08
C GLY A 151 11.85 -1.66 10.92
N TYR A 152 10.65 -1.22 10.61
CA TYR A 152 9.43 -2.06 10.45
C TYR A 152 8.67 -1.76 9.16
N VAL A 153 9.30 -1.19 8.16
CA VAL A 153 8.68 -0.84 6.87
C VAL A 153 9.23 -1.78 5.79
N TYR A 154 8.37 -2.37 5.01
CA TYR A 154 8.80 -3.02 3.77
C TYR A 154 9.13 -1.94 2.74
N VAL A 155 10.33 -1.97 2.17
CA VAL A 155 10.78 -0.99 1.17
C VAL A 155 11.27 -1.72 -0.08
N ALA A 156 10.75 -1.34 -1.24
CA ALA A 156 11.22 -1.83 -2.52
C ALA A 156 11.36 -0.68 -3.52
N GLN A 157 12.35 -0.78 -4.40
CA GLN A 157 12.47 0.06 -5.59
C GLN A 157 12.29 -0.81 -6.83
N ILE A 158 11.47 -0.38 -7.76
CA ILE A 158 11.11 -1.14 -8.96
C ILE A 158 11.23 -0.30 -10.23
N ALA A 159 11.54 -0.98 -11.33
CA ALA A 159 11.47 -0.47 -12.69
C ALA A 159 10.84 -1.56 -13.57
N MET A 160 9.55 -1.43 -13.87
CA MET A 160 8.75 -2.48 -14.52
C MET A 160 9.32 -2.88 -15.88
N GLY A 161 9.83 -1.93 -16.66
CA GLY A 161 10.45 -2.20 -17.96
C GLY A 161 11.78 -2.94 -17.88
N ALA A 162 12.48 -2.87 -16.73
CA ALA A 162 13.72 -3.60 -16.52
C ALA A 162 13.49 -5.03 -16.02
N ASP A 163 12.55 -5.22 -15.08
CA ASP A 163 12.21 -6.54 -14.54
C ASP A 163 10.76 -6.60 -14.05
N GLN A 164 9.90 -7.19 -14.88
CA GLN A 164 8.49 -7.37 -14.56
C GLN A 164 8.27 -8.40 -13.44
N ALA A 165 9.12 -9.42 -13.37
CA ALA A 165 9.00 -10.45 -12.33
C ALA A 165 9.34 -9.89 -10.95
N GLN A 166 10.39 -9.07 -10.84
CA GLN A 166 10.75 -8.35 -9.63
C GLN A 166 9.64 -7.36 -9.21
N THR A 167 9.04 -6.66 -10.16
CA THR A 167 7.91 -5.75 -9.92
C THR A 167 6.72 -6.48 -9.31
N LEU A 168 6.29 -7.61 -9.90
CA LEU A 168 5.20 -8.42 -9.36
C LEU A 168 5.54 -9.02 -8.00
N LYS A 169 6.78 -9.45 -7.80
CA LYS A 169 7.25 -9.95 -6.50
C LYS A 169 7.14 -8.87 -5.43
N ALA A 170 7.64 -7.65 -5.68
CA ALA A 170 7.57 -6.54 -4.74
C ALA A 170 6.13 -6.19 -4.35
N ILE A 171 5.19 -6.17 -5.31
CA ILE A 171 3.77 -5.93 -5.04
C ILE A 171 3.17 -7.02 -4.16
N ARG A 172 3.45 -8.29 -4.46
CA ARG A 172 2.95 -9.42 -3.65
C ARG A 172 3.53 -9.44 -2.24
N GLU A 173 4.81 -9.14 -2.10
CA GLU A 173 5.46 -9.05 -0.78
C GLU A 173 4.90 -7.88 0.04
N ALA A 174 4.64 -6.73 -0.58
CA ALA A 174 3.99 -5.60 0.07
C ALA A 174 2.57 -5.95 0.55
N GLU A 175 1.77 -6.63 -0.27
CA GLU A 175 0.43 -7.10 0.10
C GLU A 175 0.45 -8.11 1.26
N ALA A 176 1.46 -8.94 1.32
CA ALA A 176 1.60 -9.95 2.36
C ALA A 176 2.20 -9.39 3.66
N TYR A 177 2.86 -8.22 3.60
CA TYR A 177 3.54 -7.63 4.74
C TYR A 177 2.52 -7.07 5.76
N PRO A 178 2.58 -7.44 7.03
CA PRO A 178 1.59 -7.02 8.03
C PRO A 178 1.90 -5.64 8.65
N GLY A 179 2.27 -4.66 7.82
CA GLY A 179 2.67 -3.32 8.23
C GLY A 179 2.72 -2.36 7.05
N PRO A 180 3.29 -1.16 7.23
CA PRO A 180 3.43 -0.20 6.14
C PRO A 180 4.44 -0.69 5.12
N SER A 181 4.09 -0.58 3.83
CA SER A 181 4.95 -0.92 2.71
C SER A 181 5.15 0.30 1.81
N LEU A 182 6.36 0.53 1.36
CA LEU A 182 6.73 1.59 0.44
C LEU A 182 7.37 1.00 -0.81
N ILE A 183 6.72 1.15 -1.95
CA ILE A 183 7.26 0.79 -3.26
C ILE A 183 7.55 2.08 -4.03
N ILE A 184 8.79 2.26 -4.45
CA ILE A 184 9.23 3.39 -5.28
C ILE A 184 9.39 2.88 -6.70
N ALA A 185 8.50 3.29 -7.59
CA ALA A 185 8.51 2.91 -8.99
C ALA A 185 9.13 4.03 -9.83
N TYR A 186 10.27 3.77 -10.46
CA TYR A 186 10.81 4.68 -11.44
C TYR A 186 9.84 4.77 -12.63
N ALA A 187 9.40 5.97 -12.95
CA ALA A 187 8.36 6.25 -13.96
C ALA A 187 8.80 7.38 -14.90
N PRO A 188 9.54 7.07 -15.98
CA PRO A 188 10.01 8.08 -16.93
C PRO A 188 8.87 8.93 -17.47
N CYS A 189 9.09 10.23 -17.57
CA CYS A 189 8.08 11.20 -17.99
C CYS A 189 8.54 12.03 -19.19
N ILE A 190 7.62 12.38 -20.09
CA ILE A 190 7.88 13.27 -21.23
C ILE A 190 8.36 14.67 -20.81
N ASN A 191 8.02 15.12 -19.61
CA ASN A 191 8.50 16.38 -19.05
C ASN A 191 9.94 16.30 -18.53
N HIS A 192 10.54 15.10 -18.49
CA HIS A 192 11.89 14.91 -17.98
C HIS A 192 12.60 13.77 -18.74
N GLY A 193 13.00 14.05 -19.97
CA GLY A 193 13.96 13.23 -20.71
C GLY A 193 13.40 12.19 -21.67
N LEU A 194 12.13 11.80 -21.57
CA LEU A 194 11.54 10.79 -22.45
C LEU A 194 11.16 11.38 -23.83
N LYS A 195 12.16 11.64 -24.67
CA LYS A 195 11.98 12.28 -26.00
C LYS A 195 11.23 11.40 -27.00
N ALA A 196 11.33 10.08 -26.86
CA ALA A 196 10.72 9.12 -27.77
C ALA A 196 9.21 8.91 -27.54
N GLY A 197 8.63 9.58 -26.54
CA GLY A 197 7.22 9.46 -26.16
C GLY A 197 6.94 8.31 -25.18
N MET A 198 5.77 8.37 -24.54
CA MET A 198 5.42 7.45 -23.43
C MET A 198 5.38 5.97 -23.82
N GLY A 199 5.17 5.65 -25.09
CA GLY A 199 5.24 4.26 -25.58
C GLY A 199 6.63 3.61 -25.45
N LYS A 200 7.66 4.39 -25.10
CA LYS A 200 9.04 3.94 -24.88
C LYS A 200 9.48 3.99 -23.42
N SER A 201 8.56 4.24 -22.49
CA SER A 201 8.88 4.37 -21.05
C SER A 201 9.57 3.12 -20.49
N GLN A 202 9.08 1.93 -20.82
CA GLN A 202 9.68 0.68 -20.34
C GLN A 202 11.11 0.44 -20.90
N GLU A 203 11.36 0.82 -22.16
CA GLU A 203 12.71 0.76 -22.72
C GLU A 203 13.68 1.73 -22.01
N GLU A 204 13.20 2.90 -21.61
CA GLU A 204 14.02 3.86 -20.85
C GLU A 204 14.26 3.38 -19.41
N GLU A 205 13.27 2.73 -18.76
CA GLU A 205 13.47 2.08 -17.48
C GLU A 205 14.56 1.01 -17.52
N GLU A 206 14.52 0.16 -18.55
CA GLU A 206 15.55 -0.88 -18.78
C GLU A 206 16.94 -0.25 -18.95
N LYS A 207 17.06 0.83 -19.75
CA LYS A 207 18.32 1.55 -19.95
C LYS A 207 18.84 2.17 -18.66
N ALA A 208 17.95 2.79 -17.87
CA ALA A 208 18.31 3.40 -16.60
C ALA A 208 18.93 2.36 -15.66
N VAL A 209 18.28 1.20 -15.50
CA VAL A 209 18.80 0.11 -14.65
C VAL A 209 20.13 -0.43 -15.20
N LYS A 210 20.29 -0.60 -16.52
CA LYS A 210 21.57 -1.02 -17.14
C LYS A 210 22.69 -0.01 -16.91
N CYS A 211 22.37 1.27 -16.74
CA CYS A 211 23.34 2.32 -16.41
C CYS A 211 23.67 2.41 -14.90
N GLY A 212 23.04 1.60 -14.06
CA GLY A 212 23.27 1.58 -12.62
C GLY A 212 22.40 2.56 -11.83
N TYR A 213 21.24 2.93 -12.35
CA TYR A 213 20.26 3.78 -11.67
C TYR A 213 19.66 3.05 -10.45
#